data_7038673996e6aa1b5b9e65a8c65dbdf0
#
_entry.id   7038673996e6aa1b5b9e65a8c65dbdf0
#
_cell.length_a   1.000
_cell.length_b   1.000
_cell.length_c   1.000
_cell.angle_alpha   90.00
_cell.angle_beta   90.00
_cell.angle_gamma   90.00
#
_symmetry.space_group_name_H-M   'P 1'
#
loop_
_entity.id
_entity.type
_entity.pdbx_description
1 polymer ?
#
loop_
_entity_poly.entity_id
_entity_poly.type
_entity_poly.pdbx_seq_one_letter_code
_entity_poly.pdbx_strand_id
1 'polypeptide(L)'
;MKLHQKSIFYTILGILVLELGMTKVQAQQVDGVLDPAGYVNKYDTDFDGVGPRVYVLPAPRTREELLTDSYKEKTAFQDSIDRALDLQQLIAEFKTTRAERHVQYLLSPIPNTTSAWNELVEREVERGNYNTAYGLLHTYASSSLKEGAISQALGLLQTALQHAQKTSNVSDIAVIQYNLANIYLYDKNIQQAGYFQEAYYNTAVQQKSIIDQANSLLKIALIQAHDKDYRSAENNIIRKAIPLLNRAKAYEQKIIAWQTLARIYQLQNKHTEAQWFLIQARDLANSKNFNEELAEIEYMLAYSKFVQKNYNVAKKEFLQADELAKSEENKLLQLAIIDKLGQIYMTQSDFNNAEAALLNYQDLRTELFGDIL
;
A
#
# COMPACT_ATOMS: atom_id res chain seq x y z
N MET A 1 17.69 -14.62 -11.76
CA MET A 1 16.24 -14.45 -11.55
C MET A 1 15.88 -13.22 -10.72
N LYS A 2 16.73 -12.74 -9.79
CA LYS A 2 16.46 -11.53 -8.95
C LYS A 2 16.51 -10.17 -9.70
N LEU A 3 17.23 -10.05 -10.81
CA LEU A 3 17.34 -8.77 -11.55
C LEU A 3 16.08 -8.42 -12.36
N HIS A 4 15.32 -9.41 -12.84
CA HIS A 4 14.11 -9.17 -13.64
C HIS A 4 12.92 -8.71 -12.77
N GLN A 5 12.86 -9.12 -11.50
CA GLN A 5 11.82 -8.67 -10.59
C GLN A 5 11.95 -7.16 -10.22
N LYS A 6 13.18 -6.64 -10.14
CA LYS A 6 13.41 -5.22 -9.83
C LYS A 6 12.92 -4.31 -10.99
N SER A 7 13.19 -4.68 -12.24
CA SER A 7 12.76 -3.88 -13.41
C SER A 7 11.23 -3.79 -13.54
N ILE A 8 10.52 -4.87 -13.25
CA ILE A 8 9.05 -4.93 -13.34
C ILE A 8 8.40 -4.06 -12.26
N PHE A 9 8.96 -4.03 -11.05
CA PHE A 9 8.41 -3.24 -9.95
C PHE A 9 8.44 -1.72 -10.24
N TYR A 10 9.50 -1.24 -10.88
CA TYR A 10 9.64 0.19 -11.24
C TYR A 10 8.67 0.65 -12.33
N THR A 11 8.33 -0.23 -13.28
CA THR A 11 7.34 0.08 -14.33
C THR A 11 5.92 0.17 -13.77
N ILE A 12 5.59 -0.65 -12.78
CA ILE A 12 4.27 -0.73 -12.14
C ILE A 12 3.95 0.54 -11.36
N LEU A 13 4.92 1.05 -10.62
CA LEU A 13 4.71 2.21 -9.78
C LEU A 13 4.47 3.49 -10.62
N GLY A 14 5.13 3.58 -11.79
CA GLY A 14 4.95 4.70 -12.72
C GLY A 14 3.55 4.79 -13.32
N ILE A 15 2.89 3.65 -13.57
CA ILE A 15 1.54 3.60 -14.14
C ILE A 15 0.47 3.96 -13.11
N LEU A 16 0.66 3.58 -11.84
CA LEU A 16 -0.28 3.91 -10.75
C LEU A 16 -0.44 5.42 -10.55
N VAL A 17 0.63 6.18 -10.78
CA VAL A 17 0.61 7.65 -10.72
C VAL A 17 -0.10 8.25 -11.92
N LEU A 18 -0.06 7.60 -13.09
CA LEU A 18 -0.75 8.07 -14.30
C LEU A 18 -2.30 7.97 -14.19
N GLU A 19 -2.84 6.95 -13.54
CA GLU A 19 -4.29 6.86 -13.33
C GLU A 19 -4.80 7.82 -12.24
N LEU A 20 -3.97 8.16 -11.25
CA LEU A 20 -4.31 9.14 -10.19
C LEU A 20 -4.10 10.60 -10.63
N GLY A 21 -3.28 10.82 -11.66
CA GLY A 21 -2.87 12.15 -12.12
C GLY A 21 -3.78 12.83 -13.14
N MET A 22 -4.93 12.24 -13.52
CA MET A 22 -5.85 12.90 -14.45
C MET A 22 -6.91 13.81 -13.80
N THR A 23 -6.78 14.16 -12.53
CA THR A 23 -7.25 15.49 -12.16
C THR A 23 -6.21 16.46 -12.73
N LYS A 24 -6.55 17.14 -13.82
CA LYS A 24 -5.79 18.29 -14.30
C LYS A 24 -5.50 19.17 -13.08
N VAL A 25 -4.34 19.02 -12.46
CA VAL A 25 -3.67 20.14 -11.84
C VAL A 25 -3.36 21.01 -13.04
N GLN A 26 -4.29 21.90 -13.38
CA GLN A 26 -3.90 23.12 -14.04
C GLN A 26 -2.85 23.71 -13.08
N ALA A 27 -1.58 23.51 -13.42
CA ALA A 27 -0.60 24.51 -13.08
C ALA A 27 -1.31 25.80 -13.50
N GLN A 28 -1.77 26.56 -12.54
CA GLN A 28 -2.00 27.96 -12.80
C GLN A 28 -0.63 28.39 -13.33
N GLN A 29 -0.51 28.50 -14.65
CA GLN A 29 0.34 29.51 -15.19
C GLN A 29 -0.13 30.76 -14.43
N VAL A 30 0.57 31.05 -13.35
CA VAL A 30 0.69 32.40 -12.91
C VAL A 30 1.36 33.03 -14.12
N ASP A 31 0.55 33.45 -15.10
CA ASP A 31 0.94 34.52 -15.98
C ASP A 31 1.29 35.66 -15.04
N GLY A 32 2.51 35.55 -14.53
CA GLY A 32 3.10 36.56 -13.69
C GLY A 32 3.43 37.76 -14.52
N VAL A 33 2.44 38.40 -15.04
CA VAL A 33 2.47 39.85 -15.04
C VAL A 33 2.45 40.24 -13.56
N LEU A 34 3.65 40.39 -13.00
CA LEU A 34 3.84 40.99 -11.69
C LEU A 34 2.99 42.24 -11.70
N ASP A 35 1.79 42.17 -11.06
CA ASP A 35 0.97 43.34 -10.89
C ASP A 35 1.74 44.33 -9.97
N PRO A 36 2.31 45.39 -10.51
CA PRO A 36 3.09 46.30 -9.71
C PRO A 36 2.24 46.92 -8.58
N ALA A 37 0.91 46.97 -8.74
CA ALA A 37 -0.01 47.52 -7.75
C ALA A 37 -0.05 46.66 -6.45
N GLY A 38 0.17 45.34 -6.53
CA GLY A 38 0.25 44.45 -5.36
C GLY A 38 1.47 44.73 -4.46
N TYR A 39 2.54 45.29 -5.00
CA TYR A 39 3.77 45.61 -4.26
C TYR A 39 3.81 47.04 -3.73
N VAL A 40 2.99 47.93 -4.29
CA VAL A 40 2.96 49.35 -3.94
C VAL A 40 2.05 49.67 -2.74
N ASN A 41 1.13 48.74 -2.39
CA ASN A 41 0.20 48.91 -1.26
C ASN A 41 0.84 48.90 0.15
N LYS A 42 2.15 48.79 0.26
CA LYS A 42 2.88 48.92 1.53
C LYS A 42 3.35 50.33 1.84
N TYR A 43 3.28 51.25 0.88
CA TYR A 43 3.64 52.65 1.05
C TYR A 43 2.45 53.51 0.66
N ASP A 44 2.21 54.48 1.51
CA ASP A 44 1.13 55.48 1.42
C ASP A 44 0.87 55.88 -0.03
N THR A 45 -0.34 55.63 -0.52
CA THR A 45 -0.77 55.96 -1.88
C THR A 45 -0.84 57.45 -2.12
N ASP A 46 -0.77 58.25 -1.04
CA ASP A 46 -0.85 59.71 -1.04
C ASP A 46 0.54 60.37 -1.04
N PHE A 47 1.63 59.62 -1.30
CA PHE A 47 2.96 60.19 -1.38
C PHE A 47 3.16 60.94 -2.70
N ASP A 48 3.00 62.27 -2.62
CA ASP A 48 3.32 63.23 -3.70
C ASP A 48 4.82 63.59 -3.77
N GLY A 49 5.69 62.62 -3.56
CA GLY A 49 7.15 62.77 -3.59
C GLY A 49 7.73 62.84 -4.99
N VAL A 50 8.74 63.70 -5.17
CA VAL A 50 9.54 63.81 -6.39
C VAL A 50 10.60 62.71 -6.40
N GLY A 51 10.42 61.69 -7.23
CA GLY A 51 11.41 60.63 -7.43
C GLY A 51 10.86 59.38 -8.11
N PRO A 52 11.71 58.47 -8.62
CA PRO A 52 11.24 57.24 -9.17
C PRO A 52 10.60 56.33 -8.09
N ARG A 53 9.48 55.71 -8.41
CA ARG A 53 8.87 54.69 -7.52
C ARG A 53 9.87 53.60 -7.25
N VAL A 54 10.25 53.38 -6.00
CA VAL A 54 11.14 52.28 -5.62
C VAL A 54 10.28 51.05 -5.34
N TYR A 55 10.46 50.03 -6.12
CA TYR A 55 9.86 48.72 -5.83
C TYR A 55 10.69 48.04 -4.75
N VAL A 56 10.07 47.83 -3.58
CA VAL A 56 10.69 47.01 -2.53
C VAL A 56 10.32 45.59 -2.79
N LEU A 57 11.26 44.76 -3.22
CA LEU A 57 11.10 43.35 -3.29
C LEU A 57 10.83 42.79 -1.87
N PRO A 58 9.95 41.83 -1.71
CA PRO A 58 9.79 41.14 -0.42
C PRO A 58 11.16 40.61 0.03
N ALA A 59 11.38 40.62 1.35
CA ALA A 59 12.61 40.03 1.89
C ALA A 59 12.81 38.62 1.37
N PRO A 60 14.04 38.22 1.01
CA PRO A 60 14.28 36.85 0.58
C PRO A 60 13.80 35.90 1.67
N ARG A 61 13.09 34.84 1.25
CA ARG A 61 12.57 33.83 2.17
C ARG A 61 13.72 33.21 2.95
N THR A 62 13.51 32.97 4.22
CA THR A 62 14.46 32.23 5.04
C THR A 62 14.49 30.75 4.59
N ARG A 63 15.60 30.07 4.91
CA ARG A 63 15.75 28.62 4.68
C ARG A 63 14.60 27.82 5.33
N GLU A 64 14.18 28.24 6.52
CA GLU A 64 13.10 27.61 7.30
C GLU A 64 11.72 27.76 6.62
N GLU A 65 11.45 28.94 6.05
CA GLU A 65 10.22 29.18 5.29
C GLU A 65 10.16 28.32 4.01
N LEU A 66 11.26 28.26 3.26
CA LEU A 66 11.36 27.42 2.07
C LEU A 66 11.16 25.93 2.41
N LEU A 67 11.80 25.46 3.47
CA LEU A 67 11.66 24.09 3.93
C LEU A 67 10.23 23.78 4.37
N THR A 68 9.59 24.71 5.08
CA THR A 68 8.18 24.59 5.50
C THR A 68 7.24 24.46 4.32
N ASP A 69 7.46 25.22 3.26
CA ASP A 69 6.63 25.13 2.05
C ASP A 69 6.84 23.80 1.32
N SER A 70 8.08 23.33 1.18
CA SER A 70 8.37 22.01 0.60
C SER A 70 7.72 20.87 1.39
N TYR A 71 7.66 20.97 2.73
CA TYR A 71 6.94 19.98 3.54
C TYR A 71 5.42 20.05 3.40
N LYS A 72 4.83 21.21 3.12
CA LYS A 72 3.41 21.32 2.78
C LYS A 72 3.08 20.68 1.44
N GLU A 73 3.89 20.94 0.42
CA GLU A 73 3.75 20.31 -0.90
C GLU A 73 3.88 18.79 -0.82
N LYS A 74 4.84 18.29 -0.04
CA LYS A 74 5.03 16.86 0.21
C LYS A 74 3.80 16.17 0.79
N THR A 75 3.01 16.87 1.61
CA THR A 75 1.81 16.31 2.25
C THR A 75 0.77 15.86 1.22
N ALA A 76 0.70 16.49 0.05
CA ALA A 76 -0.20 16.10 -1.03
C ALA A 76 0.10 14.71 -1.62
N PHE A 77 1.33 14.20 -1.45
CA PHE A 77 1.75 12.90 -1.94
C PHE A 77 1.57 11.75 -0.94
N GLN A 78 1.18 12.04 0.29
CA GLN A 78 1.06 11.02 1.37
C GLN A 78 0.11 9.88 1.02
N ASP A 79 -1.07 10.18 0.47
CA ASP A 79 -2.06 9.16 0.09
C ASP A 79 -1.52 8.21 -0.99
N SER A 80 -0.61 8.68 -1.84
CA SER A 80 0.03 7.87 -2.87
C SER A 80 0.99 6.85 -2.27
N ILE A 81 1.73 7.22 -1.21
CA ILE A 81 2.61 6.29 -0.47
C ILE A 81 1.79 5.20 0.22
N ASP A 82 0.72 5.59 0.92
CA ASP A 82 -0.14 4.65 1.64
C ASP A 82 -0.80 3.66 0.67
N ARG A 83 -1.31 4.14 -0.47
CA ARG A 83 -1.86 3.27 -1.52
C ARG A 83 -0.81 2.35 -2.16
N ALA A 84 0.41 2.82 -2.32
CA ALA A 84 1.49 1.99 -2.86
C ALA A 84 1.90 0.88 -1.88
N LEU A 85 1.93 1.15 -0.57
CA LEU A 85 2.14 0.14 0.47
C LEU A 85 1.02 -0.90 0.47
N ASP A 86 -0.24 -0.47 0.39
CA ASP A 86 -1.38 -1.38 0.30
C ASP A 86 -1.32 -2.25 -0.97
N LEU A 87 -0.87 -1.70 -2.11
CA LEU A 87 -0.68 -2.46 -3.35
C LEU A 87 0.47 -3.46 -3.23
N GLN A 88 1.59 -3.07 -2.62
CA GLN A 88 2.70 -3.98 -2.35
C GLN A 88 2.24 -5.18 -1.53
N GLN A 89 1.46 -4.94 -0.49
CA GLN A 89 0.87 -5.99 0.34
C GLN A 89 -0.10 -6.87 -0.47
N LEU A 90 -0.99 -6.26 -1.28
CA LEU A 90 -1.93 -6.98 -2.14
C LEU A 90 -1.21 -7.93 -3.11
N ILE A 91 -0.12 -7.47 -3.74
CA ILE A 91 0.70 -8.30 -4.64
C ILE A 91 1.38 -9.45 -3.88
N ALA A 92 1.91 -9.19 -2.68
CA ALA A 92 2.55 -10.21 -1.86
C ALA A 92 1.57 -11.30 -1.41
N GLU A 93 0.33 -10.94 -1.13
CA GLU A 93 -0.72 -11.85 -0.68
C GLU A 93 -1.44 -12.58 -1.82
N PHE A 94 -1.18 -12.23 -3.09
CA PHE A 94 -1.85 -12.84 -4.23
C PHE A 94 -1.53 -14.33 -4.33
N LYS A 95 -2.55 -15.18 -4.19
CA LYS A 95 -2.41 -16.63 -4.22
C LYS A 95 -2.45 -17.17 -5.65
N THR A 96 -1.61 -18.16 -5.94
CA THR A 96 -1.50 -18.83 -7.23
C THR A 96 -2.42 -20.06 -7.30
N THR A 97 -3.21 -20.20 -8.37
CA THR A 97 -4.03 -21.39 -8.63
C THR A 97 -3.17 -22.58 -9.11
N ARG A 98 -3.70 -23.78 -9.01
CA ARG A 98 -3.04 -24.97 -9.61
C ARG A 98 -3.02 -24.85 -11.13
N ALA A 99 -4.12 -24.39 -11.72
CA ALA A 99 -4.21 -24.17 -13.16
C ALA A 99 -3.18 -23.18 -13.68
N GLU A 100 -2.95 -22.06 -12.98
CA GLU A 100 -1.89 -21.10 -13.32
C GLU A 100 -0.51 -21.77 -13.39
N ARG A 101 -0.17 -22.61 -12.41
CA ARG A 101 1.11 -23.33 -12.43
C ARG A 101 1.24 -24.26 -13.63
N HIS A 102 0.14 -24.86 -14.10
CA HIS A 102 0.14 -25.72 -15.28
C HIS A 102 0.29 -24.96 -16.59
N VAL A 103 -0.22 -23.73 -16.69
CA VAL A 103 -0.15 -22.95 -17.92
C VAL A 103 1.17 -22.18 -18.09
N GLN A 104 1.96 -22.02 -17.03
CA GLN A 104 3.24 -21.31 -17.09
C GLN A 104 4.19 -21.84 -18.17
N TYR A 105 4.19 -23.16 -18.43
CA TYR A 105 5.01 -23.77 -19.50
C TYR A 105 4.47 -23.48 -20.91
N LEU A 106 3.18 -23.12 -21.05
CA LEU A 106 2.57 -22.75 -22.34
C LEU A 106 2.88 -21.30 -22.71
N LEU A 107 3.31 -20.48 -21.73
CA LEU A 107 3.55 -19.04 -21.88
C LEU A 107 5.03 -18.75 -22.23
N SER A 108 5.53 -19.34 -23.29
CA SER A 108 6.87 -19.09 -23.77
C SER A 108 6.85 -18.81 -25.29
N PRO A 109 6.96 -17.52 -25.70
CA PRO A 109 7.08 -16.31 -24.90
C PRO A 109 5.78 -15.89 -24.21
N ILE A 110 5.90 -15.11 -23.12
CA ILE A 110 4.73 -14.51 -22.45
C ILE A 110 4.09 -13.49 -23.41
N PRO A 111 2.74 -13.53 -23.62
CA PRO A 111 2.05 -12.55 -24.42
C PRO A 111 2.27 -11.13 -23.88
N ASN A 112 2.57 -10.18 -24.77
CA ASN A 112 2.84 -8.79 -24.43
C ASN A 112 1.69 -7.82 -24.79
N THR A 113 0.58 -8.35 -25.35
CA THR A 113 -0.60 -7.58 -25.73
C THR A 113 -1.88 -8.24 -25.20
N THR A 114 -2.86 -7.43 -24.88
CA THR A 114 -4.20 -7.89 -24.50
C THR A 114 -4.84 -8.79 -25.55
N SER A 115 -4.65 -8.47 -26.85
CA SER A 115 -5.19 -9.29 -27.94
C SER A 115 -4.60 -10.71 -27.92
N ALA A 116 -3.28 -10.84 -27.74
CA ALA A 116 -2.62 -12.14 -27.70
C ALA A 116 -3.07 -12.99 -26.48
N TRP A 117 -3.30 -12.35 -25.32
CA TRP A 117 -3.88 -13.02 -24.17
C TRP A 117 -5.31 -13.50 -24.45
N ASN A 118 -6.15 -12.66 -25.04
CA ASN A 118 -7.54 -13.00 -25.36
C ASN A 118 -7.61 -14.15 -26.37
N GLU A 119 -6.80 -14.14 -27.43
CA GLU A 119 -6.75 -15.22 -28.42
C GLU A 119 -6.36 -16.58 -27.80
N LEU A 120 -5.43 -16.56 -26.83
CA LEU A 120 -5.06 -17.79 -26.11
C LEU A 120 -6.22 -18.31 -25.26
N VAL A 121 -6.90 -17.43 -24.54
CA VAL A 121 -8.04 -17.78 -23.67
C VAL A 121 -9.21 -18.30 -24.52
N GLU A 122 -9.61 -17.57 -25.55
CA GLU A 122 -10.73 -17.93 -26.43
C GLU A 122 -10.51 -19.31 -27.08
N ARG A 123 -9.31 -19.57 -27.59
CA ARG A 123 -8.93 -20.86 -28.15
C ARG A 123 -9.13 -22.02 -27.17
N GLU A 124 -8.78 -21.84 -25.90
CA GLU A 124 -8.95 -22.88 -24.89
C GLU A 124 -10.42 -23.01 -24.44
N VAL A 125 -11.18 -21.93 -24.43
CA VAL A 125 -12.63 -21.93 -24.19
C VAL A 125 -13.36 -22.69 -25.30
N GLU A 126 -13.03 -22.44 -26.58
CA GLU A 126 -13.60 -23.17 -27.74
C GLU A 126 -13.32 -24.68 -27.70
N ARG A 127 -12.17 -25.06 -27.16
CA ARG A 127 -11.79 -26.48 -26.95
C ARG A 127 -12.46 -27.10 -25.72
N GLY A 128 -13.19 -26.32 -24.93
CA GLY A 128 -13.77 -26.76 -23.65
C GLY A 128 -12.75 -26.93 -22.52
N ASN A 129 -11.51 -26.44 -22.69
CA ASN A 129 -10.41 -26.55 -21.71
C ASN A 129 -10.51 -25.45 -20.65
N TYR A 130 -11.61 -25.41 -19.89
CA TYR A 130 -11.86 -24.35 -18.90
C TYR A 130 -10.77 -24.24 -17.83
N ASN A 131 -10.12 -25.33 -17.45
CA ASN A 131 -8.99 -25.30 -16.51
C ASN A 131 -7.82 -24.46 -17.05
N THR A 132 -7.45 -24.66 -18.31
CA THR A 132 -6.40 -23.87 -18.97
C THR A 132 -6.84 -22.43 -19.17
N ALA A 133 -8.10 -22.21 -19.59
CA ALA A 133 -8.64 -20.87 -19.82
C ALA A 133 -8.59 -19.99 -18.55
N TYR A 134 -9.10 -20.47 -17.40
CA TYR A 134 -9.03 -19.68 -16.18
C TYR A 134 -7.61 -19.59 -15.62
N GLY A 135 -6.75 -20.58 -15.85
CA GLY A 135 -5.33 -20.52 -15.49
C GLY A 135 -4.61 -19.39 -16.24
N LEU A 136 -4.86 -19.23 -17.55
CA LEU A 136 -4.34 -18.13 -18.38
C LEU A 136 -4.86 -16.77 -17.87
N LEU A 137 -6.18 -16.64 -17.64
CA LEU A 137 -6.78 -15.43 -17.11
C LEU A 137 -6.22 -15.06 -15.75
N HIS A 138 -5.99 -16.03 -14.87
CA HIS A 138 -5.41 -15.82 -13.55
C HIS A 138 -3.95 -15.35 -13.64
N THR A 139 -3.16 -15.94 -14.55
CA THR A 139 -1.79 -15.48 -14.82
C THR A 139 -1.76 -14.07 -15.35
N TYR A 140 -2.67 -13.74 -16.27
CA TYR A 140 -2.79 -12.38 -16.82
C TYR A 140 -3.23 -11.38 -15.74
N ALA A 141 -4.18 -11.75 -14.88
CA ALA A 141 -4.58 -10.92 -13.74
C ALA A 141 -3.42 -10.66 -12.78
N SER A 142 -2.59 -11.67 -12.49
CA SER A 142 -1.38 -11.51 -11.68
C SER A 142 -0.37 -10.55 -12.32
N SER A 143 -0.19 -10.59 -13.64
CA SER A 143 0.65 -9.63 -14.37
C SER A 143 0.07 -8.22 -14.31
N SER A 144 -1.21 -8.07 -14.63
CA SER A 144 -1.91 -6.77 -14.58
C SER A 144 -1.87 -6.15 -13.18
N LEU A 145 -2.01 -6.97 -12.12
CA LEU A 145 -1.90 -6.50 -10.74
C LEU A 145 -0.49 -5.96 -10.45
N LYS A 146 0.54 -6.65 -10.92
CA LYS A 146 1.94 -6.22 -10.79
C LYS A 146 2.24 -4.94 -11.56
N GLU A 147 1.50 -4.67 -12.63
CA GLU A 147 1.55 -3.43 -13.42
C GLU A 147 0.67 -2.31 -12.85
N GLY A 148 -0.01 -2.55 -11.71
CA GLY A 148 -0.91 -1.58 -11.10
C GLY A 148 -2.27 -1.45 -11.80
N ALA A 149 -2.55 -2.25 -12.81
CA ALA A 149 -3.82 -2.24 -13.57
C ALA A 149 -4.93 -2.99 -12.81
N ILE A 150 -5.36 -2.42 -11.67
CA ILE A 150 -6.26 -3.06 -10.70
C ILE A 150 -7.62 -3.43 -11.33
N SER A 151 -8.23 -2.49 -12.06
CA SER A 151 -9.53 -2.71 -12.71
C SER A 151 -9.47 -3.85 -13.74
N GLN A 152 -8.35 -3.95 -14.47
CA GLN A 152 -8.12 -5.03 -15.43
C GLN A 152 -7.96 -6.37 -14.70
N ALA A 153 -7.12 -6.43 -13.65
CA ALA A 153 -6.93 -7.63 -12.84
C ALA A 153 -8.26 -8.12 -12.26
N LEU A 154 -9.11 -7.21 -11.79
CA LEU A 154 -10.44 -7.52 -11.27
C LEU A 154 -11.33 -8.17 -12.34
N GLY A 155 -11.45 -7.57 -13.52
CA GLY A 155 -12.26 -8.11 -14.62
C GLY A 155 -11.77 -9.49 -15.09
N LEU A 156 -10.45 -9.67 -15.18
CA LEU A 156 -9.84 -10.95 -15.53
C LEU A 156 -10.15 -12.04 -14.50
N LEU A 157 -10.05 -11.74 -13.19
CA LEU A 157 -10.40 -12.70 -12.13
C LEU A 157 -11.89 -13.03 -12.08
N GLN A 158 -12.78 -12.07 -12.37
CA GLN A 158 -14.21 -12.33 -12.47
C GLN A 158 -14.50 -13.32 -13.61
N THR A 159 -13.88 -13.11 -14.77
CA THR A 159 -14.00 -14.04 -15.92
C THR A 159 -13.37 -15.39 -15.60
N ALA A 160 -12.21 -15.41 -14.93
CA ALA A 160 -11.57 -16.63 -14.47
C ALA A 160 -12.48 -17.43 -13.52
N LEU A 161 -13.18 -16.74 -12.60
CA LEU A 161 -14.13 -17.38 -11.70
C LEU A 161 -15.29 -18.03 -12.45
N GLN A 162 -15.84 -17.37 -13.47
CA GLN A 162 -16.93 -17.92 -14.30
C GLN A 162 -16.50 -19.21 -15.02
N HIS A 163 -15.27 -19.26 -15.55
CA HIS A 163 -14.74 -20.46 -16.18
C HIS A 163 -14.39 -21.54 -15.15
N ALA A 164 -13.82 -21.18 -14.01
CA ALA A 164 -13.50 -22.13 -12.95
C ALA A 164 -14.76 -22.82 -12.39
N GLN A 165 -15.88 -22.11 -12.29
CA GLN A 165 -17.18 -22.66 -11.87
C GLN A 165 -17.73 -23.73 -12.82
N LYS A 166 -17.30 -23.77 -14.08
CA LYS A 166 -17.64 -24.84 -15.03
C LYS A 166 -16.83 -26.13 -14.80
N THR A 167 -15.90 -26.09 -13.86
CA THR A 167 -15.03 -27.21 -13.47
C THR A 167 -15.38 -27.69 -12.07
N SER A 168 -14.83 -28.86 -11.67
CA SER A 168 -15.01 -29.38 -10.31
C SER A 168 -13.89 -28.92 -9.35
N ASN A 169 -13.05 -27.97 -9.74
CA ASN A 169 -11.85 -27.59 -8.98
C ASN A 169 -12.18 -26.56 -7.89
N VAL A 170 -12.76 -27.03 -6.79
CA VAL A 170 -13.16 -26.22 -5.64
C VAL A 170 -11.98 -25.43 -5.04
N SER A 171 -10.77 -26.00 -5.06
CA SER A 171 -9.60 -25.33 -4.51
C SER A 171 -9.18 -24.10 -5.32
N ASP A 172 -9.19 -24.20 -6.66
CA ASP A 172 -8.83 -23.05 -7.50
C ASP A 172 -9.93 -21.97 -7.48
N ILE A 173 -11.21 -22.37 -7.43
CA ILE A 173 -12.34 -21.45 -7.22
C ILE A 173 -12.13 -20.66 -5.93
N ALA A 174 -11.76 -21.32 -4.84
CA ALA A 174 -11.50 -20.65 -3.56
C ALA A 174 -10.33 -19.65 -3.64
N VAL A 175 -9.23 -20.03 -4.32
CA VAL A 175 -8.08 -19.12 -4.51
C VAL A 175 -8.49 -17.88 -5.31
N ILE A 176 -9.26 -18.04 -6.38
CA ILE A 176 -9.77 -16.91 -7.18
C ILE A 176 -10.66 -16.00 -6.32
N GLN A 177 -11.56 -16.58 -5.50
CA GLN A 177 -12.41 -15.85 -4.57
C GLN A 177 -11.59 -15.07 -3.53
N TYR A 178 -10.52 -15.66 -2.99
CA TYR A 178 -9.61 -14.99 -2.07
C TYR A 178 -8.94 -13.78 -2.73
N ASN A 179 -8.42 -13.95 -3.95
CA ASN A 179 -7.78 -12.85 -4.68
C ASN A 179 -8.77 -11.73 -5.02
N LEU A 180 -9.99 -12.08 -5.44
CA LEU A 180 -11.07 -11.11 -5.66
C LEU A 180 -11.41 -10.33 -4.38
N ALA A 181 -11.53 -11.02 -3.24
CA ALA A 181 -11.82 -10.39 -1.96
C ALA A 181 -10.75 -9.37 -1.57
N ASN A 182 -9.47 -9.69 -1.77
CA ASN A 182 -8.37 -8.78 -1.46
C ASN A 182 -8.32 -7.56 -2.39
N ILE A 183 -8.58 -7.74 -3.70
CA ILE A 183 -8.66 -6.60 -4.64
C ILE A 183 -9.85 -5.71 -4.30
N TYR A 184 -11.02 -6.26 -3.98
CA TYR A 184 -12.18 -5.47 -3.57
C TYR A 184 -11.94 -4.72 -2.24
N LEU A 185 -11.19 -5.33 -1.30
CA LEU A 185 -10.81 -4.66 -0.06
C LEU A 185 -9.87 -3.48 -0.33
N TYR A 186 -8.89 -3.66 -1.21
CA TYR A 186 -8.00 -2.59 -1.66
C TYR A 186 -8.78 -1.44 -2.32
N ASP A 187 -9.76 -1.75 -3.16
CA ASP A 187 -10.65 -0.79 -3.82
C ASP A 187 -11.75 -0.23 -2.89
N LYS A 188 -11.70 -0.60 -1.59
CA LYS A 188 -12.68 -0.18 -0.56
C LYS A 188 -14.13 -0.59 -0.85
N ASN A 189 -14.35 -1.57 -1.72
CA ASN A 189 -15.65 -2.20 -1.92
C ASN A 189 -15.91 -3.28 -0.88
N ILE A 190 -16.25 -2.84 0.32
CA ILE A 190 -16.38 -3.67 1.53
C ILE A 190 -17.40 -4.78 1.36
N GLN A 191 -18.51 -4.51 0.66
CA GLN A 191 -19.58 -5.48 0.43
C GLN A 191 -19.10 -6.68 -0.41
N GLN A 192 -18.45 -6.41 -1.55
CA GLN A 192 -17.93 -7.46 -2.42
C GLN A 192 -16.76 -8.19 -1.78
N ALA A 193 -15.88 -7.46 -1.07
CA ALA A 193 -14.80 -8.07 -0.30
C ALA A 193 -15.35 -9.09 0.72
N GLY A 194 -16.38 -8.72 1.47
CA GLY A 194 -17.05 -9.61 2.44
C GLY A 194 -17.63 -10.84 1.78
N TYR A 195 -18.39 -10.66 0.70
CA TYR A 195 -19.01 -11.76 -0.04
C TYR A 195 -18.00 -12.83 -0.48
N PHE A 196 -16.92 -12.41 -1.15
CA PHE A 196 -15.90 -13.34 -1.63
C PHE A 196 -15.06 -13.93 -0.49
N GLN A 197 -14.79 -13.16 0.54
CA GLN A 197 -14.01 -13.64 1.68
C GLN A 197 -14.76 -14.70 2.50
N GLU A 198 -16.08 -14.55 2.68
CA GLU A 198 -16.92 -15.57 3.30
C GLU A 198 -16.99 -16.86 2.48
N ALA A 199 -17.08 -16.74 1.15
CA ALA A 199 -17.06 -17.91 0.27
C ALA A 199 -15.74 -18.69 0.41
N TYR A 200 -14.60 -17.98 0.46
CA TYR A 200 -13.30 -18.59 0.72
C TYR A 200 -13.24 -19.24 2.10
N TYR A 201 -13.71 -18.58 3.15
CA TYR A 201 -13.77 -19.10 4.51
C TYR A 201 -14.56 -20.42 4.58
N ASN A 202 -15.73 -20.46 3.96
CA ASN A 202 -16.58 -21.65 3.92
C ASN A 202 -15.86 -22.83 3.25
N THR A 203 -15.14 -22.59 2.17
CA THR A 203 -14.31 -23.61 1.51
C THR A 203 -13.18 -24.09 2.43
N ALA A 204 -12.50 -23.17 3.12
CA ALA A 204 -11.45 -23.51 4.08
C ALA A 204 -11.98 -24.37 5.25
N VAL A 205 -13.23 -24.13 5.69
CA VAL A 205 -13.91 -24.94 6.70
C VAL A 205 -14.20 -26.34 6.17
N GLN A 206 -14.75 -26.47 4.96
CA GLN A 206 -15.05 -27.75 4.32
C GLN A 206 -13.77 -28.59 4.09
N GLN A 207 -12.68 -27.96 3.70
CA GLN A 207 -11.38 -28.60 3.49
C GLN A 207 -10.61 -28.83 4.78
N LYS A 208 -11.13 -28.38 5.92
CA LYS A 208 -10.47 -28.48 7.25
C LYS A 208 -9.09 -27.83 7.30
N SER A 209 -8.82 -26.83 6.44
CA SER A 209 -7.57 -26.07 6.44
C SER A 209 -7.56 -25.06 7.57
N ILE A 210 -6.90 -25.39 8.68
CA ILE A 210 -6.87 -24.55 9.88
C ILE A 210 -6.23 -23.18 9.61
N ILE A 211 -5.14 -23.17 8.83
CA ILE A 211 -4.41 -21.93 8.50
C ILE A 211 -5.26 -21.03 7.61
N ASP A 212 -5.88 -21.59 6.55
CA ASP A 212 -6.73 -20.79 5.68
C ASP A 212 -7.97 -20.24 6.38
N GLN A 213 -8.56 -21.03 7.32
CA GLN A 213 -9.64 -20.53 8.17
C GLN A 213 -9.18 -19.32 9.01
N ALA A 214 -8.01 -19.42 9.65
CA ALA A 214 -7.50 -18.36 10.49
C ALA A 214 -7.18 -17.10 9.64
N ASN A 215 -6.45 -17.26 8.53
CA ASN A 215 -6.12 -16.16 7.64
C ASN A 215 -7.37 -15.48 7.06
N SER A 216 -8.41 -16.27 6.75
CA SER A 216 -9.69 -15.74 6.31
C SER A 216 -10.37 -14.91 7.41
N LEU A 217 -10.33 -15.37 8.66
CA LEU A 217 -10.88 -14.62 9.79
C LEU A 217 -10.17 -13.29 10.03
N LEU A 218 -8.84 -13.21 9.76
CA LEU A 218 -8.11 -11.94 9.82
C LEU A 218 -8.61 -10.96 8.75
N LYS A 219 -8.82 -11.43 7.51
CA LYS A 219 -9.35 -10.58 6.42
C LYS A 219 -10.80 -10.16 6.67
N ILE A 220 -11.65 -11.07 7.15
CA ILE A 220 -13.02 -10.73 7.59
C ILE A 220 -13.00 -9.66 8.68
N ALA A 221 -12.07 -9.75 9.63
CA ALA A 221 -11.93 -8.76 10.68
C ALA A 221 -11.51 -7.38 10.14
N LEU A 222 -10.59 -7.31 9.17
CA LEU A 222 -10.24 -6.06 8.50
C LEU A 222 -11.44 -5.45 7.75
N ILE A 223 -12.19 -6.27 7.01
CA ILE A 223 -13.41 -5.86 6.32
C ILE A 223 -14.42 -5.27 7.31
N GLN A 224 -14.67 -5.96 8.44
CA GLN A 224 -15.55 -5.48 9.50
C GLN A 224 -15.04 -4.19 10.15
N ALA A 225 -13.73 -4.04 10.33
CA ALA A 225 -13.16 -2.82 10.88
C ALA A 225 -13.34 -1.62 9.93
N HIS A 226 -13.24 -1.82 8.61
CA HIS A 226 -13.56 -0.79 7.63
C HIS A 226 -15.04 -0.41 7.62
N ASP A 227 -15.93 -1.35 7.93
CA ASP A 227 -17.37 -1.11 8.17
C ASP A 227 -17.67 -0.59 9.59
N LYS A 228 -16.64 -0.32 10.39
CA LYS A 228 -16.70 0.15 11.78
C LYS A 228 -17.31 -0.84 12.80
N ASP A 229 -17.51 -2.11 12.40
CA ASP A 229 -17.88 -3.18 13.34
C ASP A 229 -16.63 -3.75 14.04
N TYR A 230 -16.03 -2.92 14.85
CA TYR A 230 -14.79 -3.26 15.56
C TYR A 230 -14.97 -4.42 16.55
N ARG A 231 -16.16 -4.55 17.14
CA ARG A 231 -16.44 -5.63 18.10
C ARG A 231 -16.39 -7.00 17.46
N SER A 232 -17.01 -7.15 16.30
CA SER A 232 -16.97 -8.40 15.53
C SER A 232 -15.56 -8.69 15.02
N ALA A 233 -14.85 -7.64 14.54
CA ALA A 233 -13.48 -7.73 14.09
C ALA A 233 -12.54 -8.28 15.19
N GLU A 234 -12.56 -7.68 16.38
CA GLU A 234 -11.78 -8.15 17.53
C GLU A 234 -12.13 -9.59 17.92
N ASN A 235 -13.41 -9.92 17.95
CA ASN A 235 -13.88 -11.27 18.30
C ASN A 235 -13.38 -12.32 17.29
N ASN A 236 -13.40 -12.02 15.98
CA ASN A 236 -12.90 -12.93 14.96
C ASN A 236 -11.40 -13.21 15.09
N ILE A 237 -10.62 -12.21 15.50
CA ILE A 237 -9.17 -12.40 15.69
C ILE A 237 -8.91 -13.11 17.05
N ILE A 238 -9.38 -12.51 18.16
CA ILE A 238 -8.98 -12.95 19.50
C ILE A 238 -9.59 -14.30 19.85
N ARG A 239 -10.88 -14.51 19.54
CA ARG A 239 -11.60 -15.71 19.98
C ARG A 239 -11.65 -16.83 18.96
N LYS A 240 -11.37 -16.54 17.66
CA LYS A 240 -11.42 -17.56 16.62
C LYS A 240 -10.07 -17.78 15.95
N ALA A 241 -9.46 -16.75 15.33
CA ALA A 241 -8.22 -16.91 14.55
C ALA A 241 -7.04 -17.32 15.44
N ILE A 242 -6.73 -16.58 16.50
CA ILE A 242 -5.60 -16.87 17.39
C ILE A 242 -5.64 -18.28 18.00
N PRO A 243 -6.78 -18.80 18.52
CA PRO A 243 -6.89 -20.18 18.95
C PRO A 243 -6.59 -21.22 17.85
N LEU A 244 -7.03 -20.98 16.60
CA LEU A 244 -6.71 -21.83 15.47
C LEU A 244 -5.21 -21.86 15.18
N LEU A 245 -4.57 -20.67 15.13
CA LEU A 245 -3.14 -20.50 14.90
C LEU A 245 -2.30 -21.13 16.01
N ASN A 246 -2.71 -21.01 17.26
CA ASN A 246 -2.05 -21.67 18.40
C ASN A 246 -2.10 -23.20 18.26
N ARG A 247 -3.25 -23.75 17.86
CA ARG A 247 -3.42 -25.20 17.65
C ARG A 247 -2.55 -25.70 16.48
N ALA A 248 -2.42 -24.90 15.43
CA ALA A 248 -1.60 -25.20 14.27
C ALA A 248 -0.10 -24.94 14.50
N LYS A 249 0.29 -24.27 15.60
CA LYS A 249 1.65 -23.75 15.86
C LYS A 249 2.15 -22.85 14.72
N ALA A 250 1.24 -22.14 14.06
CA ALA A 250 1.51 -21.24 12.95
C ALA A 250 1.96 -19.86 13.48
N TYR A 251 3.24 -19.77 13.89
CA TYR A 251 3.77 -18.60 14.58
C TYR A 251 3.83 -17.36 13.68
N GLU A 252 4.23 -17.50 12.43
CA GLU A 252 4.25 -16.42 11.46
C GLU A 252 2.85 -15.82 11.27
N GLN A 253 1.84 -16.64 11.00
CA GLN A 253 0.45 -16.19 10.86
C GLN A 253 -0.10 -15.59 12.16
N LYS A 254 0.43 -16.02 13.32
CA LYS A 254 0.07 -15.41 14.61
C LYS A 254 0.67 -14.01 14.78
N ILE A 255 1.87 -13.77 14.26
CA ILE A 255 2.47 -12.42 14.20
C ILE A 255 1.57 -11.53 13.35
N ILE A 256 1.18 -11.97 12.14
CA ILE A 256 0.27 -11.25 11.25
C ILE A 256 -1.09 -11.01 11.93
N ALA A 257 -1.60 -11.94 12.73
CA ALA A 257 -2.85 -11.76 13.48
C ALA A 257 -2.74 -10.61 14.50
N TRP A 258 -1.62 -10.48 15.19
CA TRP A 258 -1.40 -9.38 16.12
C TRP A 258 -1.17 -8.04 15.41
N GLN A 259 -0.45 -8.01 14.27
CA GLN A 259 -0.33 -6.83 13.42
C GLN A 259 -1.71 -6.37 12.91
N THR A 260 -2.54 -7.33 12.43
CA THR A 260 -3.89 -7.04 11.97
C THR A 260 -4.76 -6.46 13.10
N LEU A 261 -4.67 -7.02 14.30
CA LEU A 261 -5.39 -6.51 15.45
C LEU A 261 -4.92 -5.10 15.86
N ALA A 262 -3.60 -4.86 15.81
CA ALA A 262 -3.04 -3.55 16.06
C ALA A 262 -3.52 -2.52 15.02
N ARG A 263 -3.57 -2.88 13.73
CA ARG A 263 -4.12 -2.03 12.67
C ARG A 263 -5.59 -1.67 12.94
N ILE A 264 -6.40 -2.64 13.40
CA ILE A 264 -7.80 -2.39 13.80
C ILE A 264 -7.89 -1.41 14.97
N TYR A 265 -7.00 -1.49 15.95
CA TYR A 265 -6.95 -0.53 17.05
C TYR A 265 -6.45 0.85 16.61
N GLN A 266 -5.50 0.93 15.66
CA GLN A 266 -5.08 2.19 15.04
C GLN A 266 -6.24 2.88 14.30
N LEU A 267 -7.06 2.11 13.56
CA LEU A 267 -8.28 2.63 12.92
C LEU A 267 -9.30 3.19 13.93
N GLN A 268 -9.30 2.68 15.16
CA GLN A 268 -10.10 3.20 16.27
C GLN A 268 -9.44 4.38 17.02
N ASN A 269 -8.26 4.85 16.61
CA ASN A 269 -7.40 5.78 17.35
C ASN A 269 -6.97 5.28 18.74
N LYS A 270 -6.99 3.97 18.97
CA LYS A 270 -6.57 3.32 20.23
C LYS A 270 -5.11 2.89 20.14
N HIS A 271 -4.22 3.87 20.03
CA HIS A 271 -2.81 3.62 19.76
C HIS A 271 -2.07 2.90 20.90
N THR A 272 -2.52 3.04 22.14
CA THR A 272 -1.92 2.34 23.29
C THR A 272 -2.18 0.83 23.22
N GLU A 273 -3.40 0.44 22.90
CA GLU A 273 -3.78 -0.95 22.70
C GLU A 273 -3.09 -1.55 21.48
N ALA A 274 -2.99 -0.78 20.38
CA ALA A 274 -2.26 -1.20 19.20
C ALA A 274 -0.79 -1.53 19.52
N GLN A 275 -0.11 -0.68 20.28
CA GLN A 275 1.28 -0.89 20.69
C GLN A 275 1.45 -2.19 21.50
N TRP A 276 0.49 -2.52 22.38
CA TRP A 276 0.56 -3.75 23.15
C TRP A 276 0.61 -5.00 22.24
N PHE A 277 -0.24 -5.05 21.23
CA PHE A 277 -0.26 -6.17 20.28
C PHE A 277 0.99 -6.18 19.37
N LEU A 278 1.49 -5.03 18.96
CA LEU A 278 2.72 -4.92 18.18
C LEU A 278 3.95 -5.39 18.97
N ILE A 279 4.03 -5.10 20.26
CA ILE A 279 5.09 -5.62 21.14
C ILE A 279 5.00 -7.15 21.20
N GLN A 280 3.80 -7.73 21.32
CA GLN A 280 3.65 -9.18 21.29
C GLN A 280 4.06 -9.79 19.94
N ALA A 281 3.76 -9.11 18.83
CA ALA A 281 4.18 -9.50 17.48
C ALA A 281 5.71 -9.48 17.37
N ARG A 282 6.35 -8.39 17.77
CA ARG A 282 7.81 -8.22 17.77
C ARG A 282 8.52 -9.28 18.60
N ASP A 283 8.05 -9.50 19.83
CA ASP A 283 8.67 -10.46 20.75
C ASP A 283 8.58 -11.89 20.20
N LEU A 284 7.45 -12.24 19.57
CA LEU A 284 7.29 -13.54 18.92
C LEU A 284 8.17 -13.63 17.67
N ALA A 285 8.24 -12.59 16.84
CA ALA A 285 9.07 -12.54 15.65
C ALA A 285 10.56 -12.75 16.02
N ASN A 286 11.06 -12.01 17.01
CA ASN A 286 12.42 -12.16 17.53
C ASN A 286 12.67 -13.58 18.08
N SER A 287 11.74 -14.12 18.87
CA SER A 287 11.90 -15.45 19.51
C SER A 287 11.90 -16.61 18.50
N LYS A 288 11.37 -16.40 17.30
CA LYS A 288 11.22 -17.41 16.24
C LYS A 288 12.06 -17.08 14.98
N ASN A 289 12.82 -15.99 15.00
CA ASN A 289 13.65 -15.52 13.90
C ASN A 289 12.86 -15.20 12.61
N PHE A 290 11.66 -14.66 12.74
CA PHE A 290 10.87 -14.12 11.63
C PHE A 290 11.25 -12.66 11.39
N ASN A 291 12.45 -12.43 10.84
CA ASN A 291 13.03 -11.09 10.70
C ASN A 291 12.30 -10.25 9.63
N GLU A 292 11.70 -10.89 8.63
CA GLU A 292 10.99 -10.23 7.52
C GLU A 292 9.75 -9.44 7.99
N GLU A 293 9.24 -9.72 9.20
CA GLU A 293 8.09 -9.03 9.78
C GLU A 293 8.50 -7.81 10.64
N LEU A 294 9.77 -7.70 11.01
CA LEU A 294 10.22 -6.74 12.02
C LEU A 294 10.17 -5.29 11.53
N ALA A 295 10.51 -5.04 10.27
CA ALA A 295 10.52 -3.68 9.73
C ALA A 295 9.12 -3.04 9.76
N GLU A 296 8.09 -3.78 9.36
CA GLU A 296 6.71 -3.30 9.40
C GLU A 296 6.20 -3.14 10.83
N ILE A 297 6.51 -4.08 11.74
CA ILE A 297 6.13 -3.99 13.15
C ILE A 297 6.71 -2.74 13.80
N GLU A 298 8.02 -2.47 13.62
CA GLU A 298 8.68 -1.28 14.19
C GLU A 298 8.11 0.01 13.57
N TYR A 299 7.82 0.02 12.27
CA TYR A 299 7.14 1.13 11.62
C TYR A 299 5.77 1.41 12.25
N MET A 300 4.95 0.37 12.46
CA MET A 300 3.62 0.52 13.06
C MET A 300 3.69 0.99 14.53
N LEU A 301 4.70 0.54 15.30
CA LEU A 301 4.98 1.01 16.66
C LEU A 301 5.34 2.49 16.65
N ALA A 302 6.32 2.88 15.81
CA ALA A 302 6.75 4.25 15.64
C ALA A 302 5.59 5.16 15.20
N TYR A 303 4.76 4.70 14.26
CA TYR A 303 3.57 5.42 13.80
C TYR A 303 2.57 5.66 14.94
N SER A 304 2.31 4.66 15.78
CA SER A 304 1.43 4.82 16.94
C SER A 304 1.95 5.87 17.94
N LYS A 305 3.28 5.89 18.18
CA LYS A 305 3.92 6.92 19.01
C LYS A 305 3.88 8.31 18.37
N PHE A 306 4.07 8.36 17.05
CA PHE A 306 3.98 9.61 16.27
C PHE A 306 2.60 10.26 16.39
N VAL A 307 1.52 9.49 16.20
CA VAL A 307 0.14 9.99 16.31
C VAL A 307 -0.15 10.48 17.74
N GLN A 308 0.40 9.79 18.76
CA GLN A 308 0.32 10.23 20.17
C GLN A 308 1.23 11.42 20.49
N LYS A 309 1.92 12.00 19.50
CA LYS A 309 2.86 13.12 19.64
C LYS A 309 4.07 12.82 20.54
N ASN A 310 4.37 11.55 20.77
CA ASN A 310 5.59 11.13 21.48
C ASN A 310 6.78 11.07 20.52
N TYR A 311 7.17 12.22 19.98
CA TYR A 311 8.10 12.35 18.87
C TYR A 311 9.51 11.81 19.18
N ASN A 312 9.98 11.91 20.44
CA ASN A 312 11.32 11.42 20.79
C ASN A 312 11.39 9.90 20.70
N VAL A 313 10.36 9.19 21.16
CA VAL A 313 10.32 7.73 21.08
C VAL A 313 10.03 7.30 19.65
N ALA A 314 9.05 7.93 18.98
CA ALA A 314 8.73 7.66 17.60
C ALA A 314 9.95 7.78 16.68
N LYS A 315 10.75 8.85 16.84
CA LYS A 315 11.99 9.05 16.09
C LYS A 315 12.96 7.86 16.23
N LYS A 316 13.18 7.40 17.48
CA LYS A 316 14.08 6.27 17.73
C LYS A 316 13.58 4.99 17.06
N GLU A 317 12.28 4.69 17.19
CA GLU A 317 11.66 3.50 16.59
C GLU A 317 11.62 3.58 15.06
N PHE A 318 11.36 4.77 14.46
CA PHE A 318 11.44 4.96 13.01
C PHE A 318 12.88 4.75 12.48
N LEU A 319 13.90 5.23 13.17
CA LEU A 319 15.29 4.97 12.77
C LEU A 319 15.62 3.48 12.81
N GLN A 320 15.11 2.76 13.80
CA GLN A 320 15.27 1.30 13.87
C GLN A 320 14.52 0.61 12.71
N ALA A 321 13.31 1.03 12.41
CA ALA A 321 12.54 0.52 11.28
C ALA A 321 13.22 0.80 9.93
N ASP A 322 13.86 1.97 9.77
CA ASP A 322 14.61 2.33 8.56
C ASP A 322 15.82 1.41 8.31
N GLU A 323 16.57 1.10 9.36
CA GLU A 323 17.69 0.16 9.26
C GLU A 323 17.22 -1.26 8.86
N LEU A 324 16.10 -1.72 9.40
CA LEU A 324 15.50 -3.00 9.01
C LEU A 324 14.99 -2.95 7.56
N ALA A 325 14.25 -1.91 7.18
CA ALA A 325 13.75 -1.74 5.82
C ALA A 325 14.88 -1.65 4.78
N LYS A 326 16.03 -1.05 5.13
CA LYS A 326 17.24 -1.06 4.30
C LYS A 326 17.81 -2.46 4.13
N SER A 327 17.88 -3.24 5.21
CA SER A 327 18.38 -4.61 5.14
C SER A 327 17.51 -5.53 4.29
N GLU A 328 16.21 -5.23 4.18
CA GLU A 328 15.23 -5.94 3.35
C GLU A 328 15.12 -5.38 1.93
N GLU A 329 15.86 -4.32 1.60
CA GLU A 329 15.74 -3.56 0.34
C GLU A 329 14.29 -3.04 0.09
N ASN A 330 13.50 -2.81 1.14
CA ASN A 330 12.13 -2.30 1.04
C ASN A 330 12.10 -0.78 0.95
N LYS A 331 12.42 -0.26 -0.23
CA LYS A 331 12.52 1.20 -0.49
C LYS A 331 11.20 1.95 -0.27
N LEU A 332 10.07 1.29 -0.50
CA LEU A 332 8.77 1.93 -0.30
C LEU A 332 8.49 2.17 1.19
N LEU A 333 8.81 1.19 2.05
CA LEU A 333 8.73 1.37 3.49
C LEU A 333 9.72 2.42 3.99
N GLN A 334 10.96 2.44 3.44
CA GLN A 334 11.92 3.50 3.74
C GLN A 334 11.37 4.90 3.41
N LEU A 335 10.71 5.05 2.24
CA LEU A 335 10.08 6.32 1.85
C LEU A 335 9.02 6.76 2.87
N ALA A 336 8.15 5.84 3.31
CA ALA A 336 7.14 6.10 4.33
C ALA A 336 7.75 6.49 5.68
N ILE A 337 8.83 5.83 6.09
CA ILE A 337 9.55 6.12 7.33
C ILE A 337 10.20 7.52 7.26
N ILE A 338 10.91 7.83 6.17
CA ILE A 338 11.60 9.11 6.00
C ILE A 338 10.58 10.26 5.92
N ASP A 339 9.40 10.02 5.36
CA ASP A 339 8.29 10.97 5.42
C ASP A 339 7.97 11.36 6.87
N LYS A 340 7.81 10.40 7.75
CA LYS A 340 7.47 10.64 9.16
C LYS A 340 8.64 11.23 9.96
N LEU A 341 9.85 10.76 9.71
CA LEU A 341 11.06 11.34 10.33
C LEU A 341 11.21 12.82 9.99
N GLY A 342 11.02 13.19 8.71
CA GLY A 342 11.06 14.59 8.29
C GLY A 342 10.02 15.45 9.02
N GLN A 343 8.78 14.95 9.17
CA GLN A 343 7.73 15.64 9.92
C GLN A 343 8.10 15.81 11.41
N ILE A 344 8.75 14.81 12.02
CA ILE A 344 9.24 14.90 13.40
C ILE A 344 10.32 15.98 13.51
N TYR A 345 11.32 15.98 12.61
CA TYR A 345 12.39 16.97 12.61
C TYR A 345 11.87 18.39 12.45
N MET A 346 10.91 18.60 11.53
CA MET A 346 10.23 19.90 11.38
C MET A 346 9.52 20.32 12.68
N THR A 347 8.79 19.41 13.33
CA THR A 347 8.07 19.68 14.57
C THR A 347 9.03 20.02 15.73
N GLN A 348 10.24 19.45 15.72
CA GLN A 348 11.28 19.68 16.71
C GLN A 348 12.18 20.89 16.36
N SER A 349 11.92 21.59 15.26
CA SER A 349 12.76 22.67 14.73
C SER A 349 14.20 22.25 14.42
N ASP A 350 14.40 20.96 14.14
CA ASP A 350 15.68 20.39 13.72
C ASP A 350 15.79 20.48 12.18
N PHE A 351 15.96 21.72 11.69
CA PHE A 351 15.93 22.02 10.26
C PHE A 351 17.04 21.37 9.45
N ASN A 352 18.18 21.08 10.07
CA ASN A 352 19.28 20.39 9.38
C ASN A 352 18.92 18.94 9.04
N ASN A 353 18.38 18.21 10.02
CA ASN A 353 17.94 16.84 9.81
C ASN A 353 16.65 16.78 8.95
N ALA A 354 15.77 17.79 9.06
CA ALA A 354 14.59 17.91 8.22
C ALA A 354 14.97 18.07 6.73
N GLU A 355 15.96 18.92 6.42
CA GLU A 355 16.44 19.10 5.04
C GLU A 355 17.10 17.82 4.50
N ALA A 356 17.94 17.16 5.29
CA ALA A 356 18.54 15.89 4.91
C ALA A 356 17.46 14.81 4.65
N ALA A 357 16.43 14.73 5.49
CA ALA A 357 15.31 13.82 5.30
C ALA A 357 14.50 14.15 4.05
N LEU A 358 14.32 15.45 3.74
CA LEU A 358 13.61 15.88 2.53
C LEU A 358 14.36 15.47 1.26
N LEU A 359 15.67 15.67 1.21
CA LEU A 359 16.51 15.26 0.07
C LEU A 359 16.44 13.75 -0.15
N ASN A 360 16.62 12.96 0.91
CA ASN A 360 16.52 11.51 0.83
C ASN A 360 15.11 11.04 0.40
N TYR A 361 14.07 11.73 0.88
CA TYR A 361 12.70 11.48 0.44
C TYR A 361 12.52 11.74 -1.06
N GLN A 362 13.07 12.85 -1.58
CA GLN A 362 12.99 13.19 -3.00
C GLN A 362 13.73 12.16 -3.87
N ASP A 363 14.93 11.75 -3.45
CA ASP A 363 15.71 10.73 -4.15
C ASP A 363 14.96 9.39 -4.24
N LEU A 364 14.45 8.89 -3.11
CA LEU A 364 13.66 7.65 -3.06
C LEU A 364 12.35 7.76 -3.85
N ARG A 365 11.67 8.91 -3.77
CA ARG A 365 10.44 9.16 -4.52
C ARG A 365 10.72 9.12 -6.03
N THR A 366 11.75 9.82 -6.49
CA THR A 366 12.14 9.82 -7.90
C THR A 366 12.54 8.42 -8.37
N GLU A 367 13.25 7.66 -7.54
CA GLU A 367 13.62 6.29 -7.86
C GLU A 367 12.39 5.37 -8.00
N LEU A 368 11.40 5.53 -7.11
CA LEU A 368 10.22 4.66 -7.05
C LEU A 368 9.13 5.04 -8.06
N PHE A 369 8.92 6.34 -8.28
CA PHE A 369 7.78 6.86 -9.04
C PHE A 369 8.19 7.62 -10.31
N GLY A 370 9.49 7.86 -10.51
CA GLY A 370 10.01 8.68 -11.61
C GLY A 370 9.84 10.18 -11.37
N ASP A 371 10.33 10.99 -12.32
CA ASP A 371 10.21 12.45 -12.32
C ASP A 371 8.79 12.88 -12.75
N ILE A 372 7.78 12.49 -11.99
CA ILE A 372 6.41 12.97 -12.23
C ILE A 372 6.24 14.25 -11.42
N LEU A 373 6.58 15.36 -12.01
CA LEU A 373 6.18 16.72 -11.68
C LEU A 373 5.39 17.30 -12.83
#